data_4585ea17d6c999ebfcccddccc0333e4a
#
_entry.id   4585ea17d6c999ebfcccddccc0333e4a
#
_cell.length_a   1.000
_cell.length_b   1.000
_cell.length_c   1.000
_cell.angle_alpha   90.00
_cell.angle_beta   90.00
_cell.angle_gamma   90.00
#
_symmetry.space_group_name_H-M   'P 1'
#
loop_
_entity.id
_entity.type
_entity.pdbx_description
1 polymer ?
#
loop_
_entity_poly.entity_id
_entity_poly.type
_entity_poly.pdbx_seq_one_letter_code
_entity_poly.pdbx_strand_id
1 'polypeptide(L)'
;MPPTRQPGEGASASLNGMTHAQVLLRAYARATNMLIAGRRFVTSDPELASLLEAFGAQVMSPDPSESAPSTPTGLDVIFDLDEGAFPHPGAITVVAPCAHFEGVYAPDTSPISGPGDAGRIAWARMHMPVTEAAVRRIAHLLPGRRIGLALVLEPKTAALALMLAEAGAEVSVFGHASETRDDVADELRREGLKVFADSQASPEMEEKLAQEFLAENIEYLLDDGSHLIRMAHDPGLAPTALTALRGAAEETTSGLRPLRHFPLSIPVIASNDARSKTLFDNAYGTGQSCWTTVLDIIDPDGLGAPIPGMRVGIIGYGDVGKGCARFARALGARVSVVELDPDRALQARMDGFTVAALDEVAPTAGLLMSATGEPSTIPLSALEALPKDAIVTVAGGVVGEVEVEQALAAGWTLNEAGPAHIQHLSDPNGKSLRLLEKGEGINYTAGEGNPIEIMDMSFGVQVAALTELLLHGDELEPGLHNLPIQADNAVAQAALDALRGAGNAQ
;
A
#
# COMPACT_ATOMS: atom_id res chain seq x y z
N MET A 1 -0.22 16.16 -54.40
CA MET A 1 0.69 15.71 -53.35
C MET A 1 0.27 16.39 -52.05
N PRO A 2 -0.22 15.70 -51.03
CA PRO A 2 -0.48 16.29 -49.73
C PRO A 2 0.85 16.45 -48.98
N PRO A 3 1.00 17.44 -48.10
CA PRO A 3 2.25 17.70 -47.38
C PRO A 3 2.50 16.59 -46.33
N THR A 4 3.72 16.08 -46.35
CA THR A 4 4.26 15.14 -45.37
C THR A 4 4.35 15.83 -44.02
N ARG A 5 3.56 15.37 -43.01
CA ARG A 5 3.75 15.73 -41.61
C ARG A 5 5.13 15.21 -41.14
N GLN A 6 5.95 16.09 -40.62
CA GLN A 6 7.17 15.72 -39.92
C GLN A 6 6.82 15.02 -38.59
N PRO A 7 7.42 13.87 -38.25
CA PRO A 7 7.19 13.20 -36.98
C PRO A 7 8.10 13.82 -35.91
N GLY A 8 7.62 14.79 -35.17
CA GLY A 8 8.43 15.39 -34.11
C GLY A 8 7.66 16.27 -33.12
N GLU A 9 6.70 17.03 -33.60
CA GLU A 9 6.05 18.04 -32.76
C GLU A 9 4.88 17.48 -31.92
N GLY A 10 4.19 16.44 -32.39
CA GLY A 10 3.11 15.82 -31.62
C GLY A 10 3.56 14.94 -30.44
N ALA A 11 4.71 14.29 -30.57
CA ALA A 11 5.24 13.42 -29.53
C ALA A 11 5.83 14.20 -28.35
N SER A 12 6.40 15.40 -28.60
CA SER A 12 6.94 16.27 -27.55
C SER A 12 5.84 16.95 -26.72
N ALA A 13 4.75 17.35 -27.32
CA ALA A 13 3.61 17.94 -26.62
C ALA A 13 2.86 16.89 -25.78
N SER A 14 2.66 15.69 -26.31
CA SER A 14 2.03 14.56 -25.58
C SER A 14 2.87 14.07 -24.40
N LEU A 15 4.21 14.02 -24.53
CA LEU A 15 5.10 13.67 -23.41
C LEU A 15 5.08 14.74 -22.30
N ASN A 16 5.01 16.01 -22.64
CA ASN A 16 4.92 17.10 -21.65
C ASN A 16 3.59 17.08 -20.90
N GLY A 17 2.47 16.78 -21.57
CA GLY A 17 1.17 16.66 -20.93
C GLY A 17 1.08 15.45 -20.01
N MET A 18 1.54 14.27 -20.44
CA MET A 18 1.58 13.07 -19.57
C MET A 18 2.45 13.29 -18.33
N THR A 19 3.56 14.00 -18.44
CA THR A 19 4.42 14.40 -17.33
C THR A 19 3.64 15.22 -16.32
N HIS A 20 2.90 16.23 -16.78
CA HIS A 20 2.11 17.08 -15.90
C HIS A 20 0.99 16.29 -15.19
N ALA A 21 0.25 15.46 -15.92
CA ALA A 21 -0.78 14.59 -15.38
C ALA A 21 -0.24 13.66 -14.25
N GLN A 22 0.96 13.09 -14.44
CA GLN A 22 1.61 12.27 -13.41
C GLN A 22 1.94 13.08 -12.16
N VAL A 23 2.42 14.31 -12.30
CA VAL A 23 2.74 15.18 -11.15
C VAL A 23 1.48 15.49 -10.33
N LEU A 24 0.39 15.84 -10.98
CA LEU A 24 -0.88 16.13 -10.32
C LEU A 24 -1.47 14.91 -9.62
N LEU A 25 -1.46 13.75 -10.29
CA LEU A 25 -1.93 12.49 -9.72
C LEU A 25 -1.13 12.12 -8.46
N ARG A 26 0.21 12.23 -8.51
CA ARG A 26 1.09 11.98 -7.36
C ARG A 26 0.84 12.97 -6.22
N ALA A 27 0.69 14.25 -6.55
CA ALA A 27 0.39 15.29 -5.55
C ALA A 27 -0.90 14.97 -4.77
N TYR A 28 -1.96 14.55 -5.48
CA TYR A 28 -3.18 14.07 -4.86
C TYR A 28 -2.93 12.83 -3.97
N ALA A 29 -2.33 11.79 -4.53
CA ALA A 29 -2.10 10.53 -3.81
C ALA A 29 -1.24 10.73 -2.56
N ARG A 30 -0.16 11.54 -2.66
CA ARG A 30 0.74 11.85 -1.55
C ARG A 30 0.07 12.69 -0.46
N ALA A 31 -0.68 13.74 -0.85
CA ALA A 31 -1.35 14.59 0.10
C ALA A 31 -2.47 13.87 0.84
N THR A 32 -3.26 13.06 0.14
CA THR A 32 -4.47 12.45 0.71
C THR A 32 -4.27 11.04 1.23
N ASN A 33 -3.33 10.28 0.67
CA ASN A 33 -3.23 8.83 0.78
C ASN A 33 -4.58 8.13 0.48
N MET A 34 -5.31 8.61 -0.53
CA MET A 34 -6.61 8.07 -0.88
C MET A 34 -6.57 7.30 -2.20
N LEU A 35 -7.51 6.36 -2.33
CA LEU A 35 -7.67 5.54 -3.53
C LEU A 35 -8.12 6.39 -4.72
N ILE A 36 -7.57 6.12 -5.90
CA ILE A 36 -7.99 6.71 -7.17
C ILE A 36 -9.13 5.90 -7.80
N ALA A 37 -8.98 4.58 -7.82
CA ALA A 37 -9.97 3.68 -8.41
C ALA A 37 -11.35 3.84 -7.77
N GLY A 38 -12.40 3.90 -8.59
CA GLY A 38 -13.79 4.03 -8.14
C GLY A 38 -14.22 5.43 -7.71
N ARG A 39 -13.29 6.39 -7.56
CA ARG A 39 -13.61 7.79 -7.22
C ARG A 39 -14.08 8.58 -8.43
N ARG A 40 -14.79 9.66 -8.14
CA ARG A 40 -15.27 10.61 -9.14
C ARG A 40 -14.39 11.86 -9.10
N PHE A 41 -13.83 12.18 -10.25
CA PHE A 41 -12.95 13.32 -10.45
C PHE A 41 -13.54 14.29 -11.46
N VAL A 42 -13.23 15.58 -11.29
CA VAL A 42 -13.42 16.60 -12.30
C VAL A 42 -12.07 17.17 -12.70
N THR A 43 -11.80 17.25 -13.98
CA THR A 43 -10.64 17.94 -14.55
C THR A 43 -10.92 18.43 -15.96
N SER A 44 -10.33 19.57 -16.32
CA SER A 44 -10.31 20.09 -17.70
C SER A 44 -9.14 19.56 -18.53
N ASP A 45 -8.16 18.88 -17.88
CA ASP A 45 -6.98 18.33 -18.56
C ASP A 45 -7.28 16.93 -19.12
N PRO A 46 -7.26 16.73 -20.47
CA PRO A 46 -7.60 15.46 -21.09
C PRO A 46 -6.56 14.35 -20.83
N GLU A 47 -5.30 14.70 -20.59
CA GLU A 47 -4.26 13.70 -20.30
C GLU A 47 -4.37 13.22 -18.85
N LEU A 48 -4.67 14.12 -17.93
CA LEU A 48 -4.97 13.75 -16.53
C LEU A 48 -6.27 12.92 -16.49
N ALA A 49 -7.30 13.29 -17.22
CA ALA A 49 -8.54 12.52 -17.32
C ALA A 49 -8.26 11.08 -17.79
N SER A 50 -7.53 10.91 -18.90
CA SER A 50 -7.12 9.61 -19.41
C SER A 50 -6.32 8.79 -18.42
N LEU A 51 -5.41 9.42 -17.70
CA LEU A 51 -4.58 8.76 -16.67
C LEU A 51 -5.42 8.29 -15.49
N LEU A 52 -6.30 9.14 -14.97
CA LEU A 52 -7.22 8.81 -13.89
C LEU A 52 -8.15 7.64 -14.25
N GLU A 53 -8.74 7.68 -15.48
CA GLU A 53 -9.58 6.59 -15.99
C GLU A 53 -8.79 5.27 -16.12
N ALA A 54 -7.54 5.33 -16.57
CA ALA A 54 -6.67 4.16 -16.65
C ALA A 54 -6.34 3.58 -15.25
N PHE A 55 -6.37 4.41 -14.19
CA PHE A 55 -6.28 3.99 -12.78
C PHE A 55 -7.63 3.51 -12.21
N GLY A 56 -8.70 3.55 -13.00
CA GLY A 56 -10.04 3.05 -12.62
C GLY A 56 -10.96 4.10 -12.00
N ALA A 57 -10.64 5.38 -12.13
CA ALA A 57 -11.50 6.48 -11.71
C ALA A 57 -12.67 6.70 -12.68
N GLN A 58 -13.69 7.40 -12.19
CA GLN A 58 -14.76 7.99 -13.00
C GLN A 58 -14.44 9.48 -13.20
N VAL A 59 -14.22 9.90 -14.43
CA VAL A 59 -13.84 11.29 -14.71
C VAL A 59 -14.98 12.03 -15.43
N MET A 60 -15.23 13.26 -14.98
CA MET A 60 -16.20 14.17 -15.59
C MET A 60 -15.47 15.42 -16.07
N SER A 61 -15.82 15.89 -17.25
CA SER A 61 -15.37 17.21 -17.71
C SER A 61 -16.20 18.30 -17.04
N PRO A 62 -15.62 19.45 -16.67
CA PRO A 62 -16.39 20.59 -16.20
C PRO A 62 -17.32 21.03 -17.33
N ASP A 63 -18.60 21.25 -17.03
CA ASP A 63 -19.56 21.79 -18.02
C ASP A 63 -19.29 23.31 -18.20
N PRO A 64 -18.84 23.77 -19.37
CA PRO A 64 -18.57 25.18 -19.61
C PRO A 64 -19.83 26.05 -19.61
N SER A 65 -21.04 25.46 -19.58
CA SER A 65 -22.31 26.18 -19.54
C SER A 65 -22.83 26.46 -18.14
N GLU A 66 -22.29 25.81 -17.11
CA GLU A 66 -22.62 26.10 -15.71
C GLU A 66 -21.68 27.17 -15.16
N SER A 67 -22.18 28.38 -14.99
CA SER A 67 -21.49 29.46 -14.28
C SER A 67 -21.33 29.08 -12.80
N ALA A 68 -20.13 28.73 -12.39
CA ALA A 68 -19.70 28.12 -11.14
C ALA A 68 -20.46 26.80 -10.88
N PRO A 69 -19.80 25.66 -10.88
CA PRO A 69 -20.49 24.42 -10.60
C PRO A 69 -21.10 24.54 -9.22
N SER A 70 -22.44 24.54 -9.15
CA SER A 70 -23.11 24.04 -7.97
C SER A 70 -22.47 22.69 -7.72
N THR A 71 -21.70 22.55 -6.62
CA THR A 71 -20.89 21.36 -6.35
C THR A 71 -21.74 20.14 -6.69
N PRO A 72 -21.43 19.37 -7.77
CA PRO A 72 -22.31 18.28 -8.15
C PRO A 72 -22.35 17.35 -6.95
N THR A 73 -23.54 17.10 -6.42
CA THR A 73 -23.74 16.18 -5.32
C THR A 73 -23.09 14.86 -5.69
N GLY A 74 -22.04 14.50 -4.95
CA GLY A 74 -21.31 13.25 -5.14
C GLY A 74 -20.01 13.33 -5.90
N LEU A 75 -19.37 14.48 -6.06
CA LEU A 75 -17.97 14.60 -6.46
C LEU A 75 -17.06 14.37 -5.27
N ASP A 76 -16.00 13.60 -5.54
CA ASP A 76 -15.02 13.30 -4.50
C ASP A 76 -13.81 14.25 -4.60
N VAL A 77 -13.37 14.58 -5.83
CA VAL A 77 -12.15 15.35 -6.07
C VAL A 77 -12.29 16.28 -7.28
N ILE A 78 -11.80 17.50 -7.15
CA ILE A 78 -11.69 18.49 -8.23
C ILE A 78 -10.21 18.81 -8.46
N PHE A 79 -9.76 18.74 -9.70
CA PHE A 79 -8.50 19.35 -10.13
C PHE A 79 -8.82 20.70 -10.75
N ASP A 80 -8.62 21.78 -9.98
CA ASP A 80 -8.80 23.15 -10.46
C ASP A 80 -7.48 23.65 -11.03
N LEU A 81 -7.46 23.78 -12.37
CA LEU A 81 -6.27 24.10 -13.15
C LEU A 81 -6.34 25.49 -13.79
N ASP A 82 -7.38 26.27 -13.53
CA ASP A 82 -7.61 27.58 -14.11
C ASP A 82 -6.68 28.67 -13.49
N GLU A 83 -6.51 29.81 -14.17
CA GLU A 83 -5.68 30.93 -13.66
C GLU A 83 -6.13 31.47 -12.30
N GLY A 84 -7.41 31.32 -11.97
CA GLY A 84 -8.02 31.75 -10.73
C GLY A 84 -8.40 30.60 -9.80
N ALA A 85 -7.69 29.46 -9.90
CA ALA A 85 -7.95 28.25 -9.13
C ALA A 85 -8.06 28.51 -7.63
N PHE A 86 -9.04 27.88 -6.97
CA PHE A 86 -9.27 28.02 -5.53
C PHE A 86 -9.87 26.73 -4.93
N PRO A 87 -9.77 26.51 -3.60
CA PRO A 87 -10.39 25.37 -2.96
C PRO A 87 -11.92 25.39 -3.05
N HIS A 88 -12.52 24.27 -3.49
CA HIS A 88 -13.98 24.11 -3.65
C HIS A 88 -14.60 23.48 -2.38
N PRO A 89 -15.53 24.17 -1.70
CA PRO A 89 -16.23 23.58 -0.56
C PRO A 89 -17.01 22.32 -0.94
N GLY A 90 -16.92 21.28 -0.10
CA GLY A 90 -17.65 20.02 -0.29
C GLY A 90 -16.91 18.96 -1.13
N ALA A 91 -15.74 19.27 -1.69
CA ALA A 91 -14.90 18.31 -2.40
C ALA A 91 -13.43 18.48 -2.02
N ILE A 92 -12.63 17.41 -2.12
CA ILE A 92 -11.18 17.54 -2.08
C ILE A 92 -10.75 18.31 -3.33
N THR A 93 -9.92 19.35 -3.17
CA THR A 93 -9.48 20.16 -4.31
C THR A 93 -7.97 20.11 -4.46
N VAL A 94 -7.48 19.75 -5.63
CA VAL A 94 -6.10 19.94 -6.05
C VAL A 94 -6.03 21.27 -6.80
N VAL A 95 -5.36 22.24 -6.24
CA VAL A 95 -5.18 23.58 -6.82
C VAL A 95 -3.84 23.65 -7.54
N ALA A 96 -3.88 23.84 -8.86
CA ALA A 96 -2.69 23.87 -9.69
C ALA A 96 -2.84 24.83 -10.89
N PRO A 97 -2.95 26.15 -10.65
CA PRO A 97 -3.18 27.14 -11.71
C PRO A 97 -2.05 27.12 -12.74
N CYS A 98 -2.41 27.15 -14.03
CA CYS A 98 -1.46 27.17 -15.15
C CYS A 98 -0.35 26.12 -15.03
N ALA A 99 -0.71 24.90 -14.58
CA ALA A 99 0.22 23.80 -14.37
C ALA A 99 1.22 24.00 -13.20
N HIS A 100 1.00 24.98 -12.35
CA HIS A 100 1.79 25.21 -11.14
C HIS A 100 1.05 24.67 -9.90
N PHE A 101 1.54 23.56 -9.32
CA PHE A 101 0.92 22.96 -8.14
C PHE A 101 1.04 23.91 -6.93
N GLU A 102 -0.08 24.25 -6.29
CA GLU A 102 -0.14 25.09 -5.10
C GLU A 102 -0.49 24.29 -3.84
N GLY A 103 -1.37 23.30 -3.93
CA GLY A 103 -1.73 22.50 -2.78
C GLY A 103 -2.94 21.57 -2.99
N VAL A 104 -3.22 20.78 -1.95
CA VAL A 104 -4.42 19.94 -1.86
C VAL A 104 -5.21 20.35 -0.61
N TYR A 105 -6.52 20.51 -0.78
CA TYR A 105 -7.40 21.06 0.24
C TYR A 105 -8.55 20.10 0.52
N ALA A 106 -8.93 20.00 1.80
CA ALA A 106 -10.06 19.21 2.27
C ALA A 106 -11.41 19.86 1.87
N PRO A 107 -12.54 19.12 2.01
CA PRO A 107 -13.87 19.67 1.69
C PRO A 107 -14.28 20.91 2.48
N ASP A 108 -13.66 21.19 3.62
CA ASP A 108 -13.83 22.42 4.40
C ASP A 108 -12.89 23.56 3.95
N THR A 109 -12.16 23.35 2.86
CA THR A 109 -11.15 24.25 2.29
C THR A 109 -9.89 24.45 3.11
N SER A 110 -9.68 23.69 4.17
CA SER A 110 -8.41 23.67 4.89
C SER A 110 -7.35 22.89 4.10
N PRO A 111 -6.06 23.28 4.18
CA PRO A 111 -4.98 22.48 3.61
C PRO A 111 -4.95 21.09 4.25
N ILE A 112 -4.79 20.04 3.43
CA ILE A 112 -4.62 18.67 3.95
C ILE A 112 -3.22 18.52 4.51
N SER A 113 -3.14 18.05 5.75
CA SER A 113 -1.88 17.72 6.41
C SER A 113 -1.17 16.57 5.67
N GLY A 114 0.06 16.83 5.23
CA GLY A 114 0.89 15.84 4.54
C GLY A 114 1.43 14.75 5.47
N PRO A 115 2.19 13.80 4.93
CA PRO A 115 2.90 12.82 5.74
C PRO A 115 3.80 13.49 6.78
N GLY A 116 3.73 13.02 8.05
CA GLY A 116 4.50 13.59 9.17
C GLY A 116 3.81 14.68 9.98
N ASP A 117 2.69 15.20 9.52
CA ASP A 117 1.93 16.22 10.23
C ASP A 117 1.03 15.63 11.33
N ALA A 118 0.87 16.39 12.43
CA ALA A 118 0.07 15.96 13.58
C ALA A 118 -1.41 15.63 13.28
N GLY A 119 -1.97 16.22 12.22
CA GLY A 119 -3.35 15.93 11.76
C GLY A 119 -3.51 14.65 10.96
N ARG A 120 -2.44 13.92 10.66
CA ARG A 120 -2.48 12.80 9.71
C ARG A 120 -3.29 11.60 10.19
N ILE A 121 -3.19 11.28 11.48
CA ILE A 121 -4.01 10.21 12.11
C ILE A 121 -5.49 10.59 12.09
N ALA A 122 -5.82 11.84 12.40
CA ALA A 122 -7.20 12.32 12.35
C ALA A 122 -7.77 12.31 10.92
N TRP A 123 -6.95 12.68 9.92
CA TRP A 123 -7.30 12.57 8.51
C TRP A 123 -7.59 11.12 8.11
N ALA A 124 -6.72 10.18 8.45
CA ALA A 124 -6.95 8.76 8.19
C ALA A 124 -8.25 8.28 8.83
N ARG A 125 -8.43 8.54 10.12
CA ARG A 125 -9.61 8.12 10.88
C ARG A 125 -10.92 8.64 10.28
N MET A 126 -10.95 9.90 9.83
CA MET A 126 -12.13 10.50 9.18
C MET A 126 -12.59 9.72 7.95
N HIS A 127 -11.66 9.06 7.27
CA HIS A 127 -11.91 8.30 6.05
C HIS A 127 -11.94 6.78 6.26
N MET A 128 -12.12 6.33 7.52
CA MET A 128 -12.22 4.90 7.89
C MET A 128 -13.59 4.53 8.49
N PRO A 129 -14.72 4.79 7.80
CA PRO A 129 -16.06 4.55 8.33
C PRO A 129 -16.38 3.05 8.49
N VAL A 130 -15.77 2.16 7.71
CA VAL A 130 -16.00 0.70 7.79
C VAL A 130 -15.43 0.16 9.08
N THR A 131 -14.17 0.50 9.36
CA THR A 131 -13.46 0.14 10.61
C THR A 131 -14.19 0.72 11.82
N GLU A 132 -14.56 2.00 11.78
CA GLU A 132 -15.28 2.64 12.88
C GLU A 132 -16.62 1.96 13.17
N ALA A 133 -17.39 1.64 12.12
CA ALA A 133 -18.67 0.93 12.27
C ALA A 133 -18.46 -0.50 12.81
N ALA A 134 -17.41 -1.20 12.37
CA ALA A 134 -17.08 -2.53 12.86
C ALA A 134 -16.71 -2.51 14.35
N VAL A 135 -15.81 -1.61 14.77
CA VAL A 135 -15.41 -1.45 16.18
C VAL A 135 -16.63 -1.06 17.05
N ARG A 136 -17.44 -0.11 16.59
CA ARG A 136 -18.66 0.30 17.31
C ARG A 136 -19.61 -0.86 17.55
N ARG A 137 -19.74 -1.79 16.60
CA ARG A 137 -20.60 -2.98 16.71
C ARG A 137 -20.16 -3.90 17.84
N ILE A 138 -18.87 -4.05 18.08
CA ILE A 138 -18.30 -4.92 19.11
C ILE A 138 -17.88 -4.18 20.38
N ALA A 139 -18.12 -2.87 20.49
CA ALA A 139 -17.69 -2.05 21.62
C ALA A 139 -18.12 -2.62 22.98
N HIS A 140 -19.25 -3.33 23.04
CA HIS A 140 -19.73 -3.98 24.27
C HIS A 140 -18.91 -5.23 24.69
N LEU A 141 -18.06 -5.79 23.81
CA LEU A 141 -17.20 -6.96 24.06
C LEU A 141 -15.76 -6.57 24.43
N LEU A 142 -15.38 -5.31 24.18
CA LEU A 142 -14.00 -4.84 24.28
C LEU A 142 -13.53 -4.41 25.68
N PRO A 143 -14.38 -3.95 26.63
CA PRO A 143 -13.91 -3.44 27.90
C PRO A 143 -13.03 -4.44 28.65
N GLY A 144 -11.77 -4.03 28.96
CA GLY A 144 -10.78 -4.82 29.65
C GLY A 144 -10.16 -5.96 28.84
N ARG A 145 -10.44 -6.09 27.56
CA ARG A 145 -9.75 -7.05 26.67
C ARG A 145 -8.38 -6.51 26.28
N ARG A 146 -7.36 -7.34 26.38
CA ARG A 146 -5.98 -7.00 25.98
C ARG A 146 -5.76 -7.41 24.53
N ILE A 147 -5.67 -6.40 23.67
CA ILE A 147 -5.53 -6.58 22.22
C ILE A 147 -4.16 -6.10 21.78
N GLY A 148 -3.41 -6.97 21.12
CA GLY A 148 -2.15 -6.65 20.48
C GLY A 148 -2.35 -6.35 19.00
N LEU A 149 -1.74 -5.26 18.53
CA LEU A 149 -1.63 -4.93 17.12
C LEU A 149 -0.16 -5.01 16.72
N ALA A 150 0.18 -5.92 15.82
CA ALA A 150 1.51 -6.09 15.25
C ALA A 150 1.37 -5.92 13.72
N LEU A 151 1.20 -4.68 13.30
CA LEU A 151 0.90 -4.26 11.93
C LEU A 151 1.86 -3.14 11.53
N VAL A 152 1.98 -2.85 10.24
CA VAL A 152 2.73 -1.67 9.77
C VAL A 152 2.27 -0.44 10.54
N LEU A 153 3.19 0.20 11.30
CA LEU A 153 2.86 1.31 12.19
C LEU A 153 2.85 2.63 11.45
N GLU A 154 1.68 2.99 10.96
CA GLU A 154 1.39 4.17 10.17
C GLU A 154 0.03 4.79 10.59
N PRO A 155 -0.41 5.95 10.03
CA PRO A 155 -1.58 6.68 10.54
C PRO A 155 -2.88 5.88 10.60
N LYS A 156 -3.12 4.93 9.68
CA LYS A 156 -4.35 4.14 9.65
C LYS A 156 -4.36 3.08 10.75
N THR A 157 -3.20 2.44 11.01
CA THR A 157 -3.00 1.52 12.14
C THR A 157 -3.19 2.25 13.47
N ALA A 158 -2.66 3.48 13.59
CA ALA A 158 -2.88 4.30 14.78
C ALA A 158 -4.36 4.64 14.97
N ALA A 159 -5.09 4.94 13.90
CA ALA A 159 -6.54 5.19 13.96
C ALA A 159 -7.29 3.95 14.47
N LEU A 160 -6.97 2.74 13.97
CA LEU A 160 -7.53 1.47 14.49
C LEU A 160 -7.23 1.29 15.98
N ALA A 161 -5.96 1.49 16.38
CA ALA A 161 -5.54 1.35 17.78
C ALA A 161 -6.34 2.28 18.71
N LEU A 162 -6.50 3.54 18.32
CA LEU A 162 -7.27 4.53 19.07
C LEU A 162 -8.78 4.17 19.13
N MET A 163 -9.38 3.73 18.02
CA MET A 163 -10.78 3.29 18.00
C MET A 163 -11.03 2.12 18.96
N LEU A 164 -10.14 1.13 19.00
CA LEU A 164 -10.24 -0.01 19.92
C LEU A 164 -10.05 0.42 21.38
N ALA A 165 -9.08 1.29 21.66
CA ALA A 165 -8.83 1.81 23.00
C ALA A 165 -10.00 2.66 23.51
N GLU A 166 -10.56 3.55 22.72
CA GLU A 166 -11.76 4.33 23.04
C GLU A 166 -12.99 3.46 23.30
N ALA A 167 -13.06 2.29 22.66
CA ALA A 167 -14.12 1.31 22.90
C ALA A 167 -13.87 0.46 24.17
N GLY A 168 -12.79 0.72 24.93
CA GLY A 168 -12.49 0.15 26.22
C GLY A 168 -11.52 -1.02 26.22
N ALA A 169 -10.87 -1.34 25.11
CA ALA A 169 -9.81 -2.32 25.06
C ALA A 169 -8.49 -1.77 25.65
N GLU A 170 -7.69 -2.65 26.24
CA GLU A 170 -6.29 -2.38 26.59
C GLU A 170 -5.43 -2.73 25.39
N VAL A 171 -5.02 -1.71 24.62
CA VAL A 171 -4.31 -1.89 23.36
C VAL A 171 -2.80 -1.75 23.56
N SER A 172 -2.05 -2.74 23.07
CA SER A 172 -0.60 -2.68 22.91
C SER A 172 -0.26 -2.74 21.42
N VAL A 173 0.72 -1.96 20.98
CA VAL A 173 1.13 -1.87 19.58
C VAL A 173 2.59 -2.25 19.43
N PHE A 174 2.89 -3.12 18.48
CA PHE A 174 4.25 -3.45 18.04
C PHE A 174 4.40 -3.03 16.57
N GLY A 175 5.58 -2.55 16.19
CA GLY A 175 5.97 -2.27 14.81
C GLY A 175 7.38 -2.76 14.53
N HIS A 176 7.58 -3.44 13.40
CA HIS A 176 8.91 -3.76 12.90
C HIS A 176 9.68 -2.47 12.57
N ALA A 177 11.01 -2.48 12.73
CA ALA A 177 11.83 -1.28 12.57
C ALA A 177 11.65 -0.66 11.17
N SER A 178 11.68 -1.47 10.11
CA SER A 178 11.49 -1.01 8.71
C SER A 178 10.07 -0.53 8.38
N GLU A 179 9.09 -0.84 9.24
CA GLU A 179 7.67 -0.57 9.05
C GLU A 179 7.11 0.41 10.09
N THR A 180 7.99 1.08 10.84
CA THR A 180 7.62 1.99 11.92
C THR A 180 7.81 3.44 11.52
N ARG A 181 6.76 4.23 11.68
CA ARG A 181 6.81 5.69 11.68
C ARG A 181 6.88 6.18 13.13
N ASP A 182 8.04 6.75 13.50
CA ASP A 182 8.29 7.21 14.88
C ASP A 182 7.37 8.34 15.31
N ASP A 183 6.98 9.25 14.40
CA ASP A 183 6.01 10.30 14.68
C ASP A 183 4.64 9.75 15.08
N VAL A 184 4.20 8.66 14.43
CA VAL A 184 2.97 7.93 14.74
C VAL A 184 3.09 7.17 16.07
N ALA A 185 4.22 6.48 16.29
CA ALA A 185 4.50 5.78 17.53
C ALA A 185 4.47 6.75 18.74
N ASP A 186 5.07 7.93 18.58
CA ASP A 186 5.12 8.96 19.62
C ASP A 186 3.75 9.57 19.90
N GLU A 187 2.88 9.71 18.88
CA GLU A 187 1.51 10.15 19.09
C GLU A 187 0.71 9.13 19.90
N LEU A 188 0.79 7.85 19.56
CA LEU A 188 0.12 6.79 20.31
C LEU A 188 0.61 6.71 21.78
N ARG A 189 1.92 6.93 22.02
CA ARG A 189 2.47 7.03 23.39
C ARG A 189 1.90 8.22 24.15
N ARG A 190 1.71 9.37 23.48
CA ARG A 190 1.07 10.58 24.06
C ARG A 190 -0.40 10.36 24.40
N GLU A 191 -1.09 9.56 23.61
CA GLU A 191 -2.47 9.11 23.86
C GLU A 191 -2.55 8.01 24.94
N GLY A 192 -1.41 7.57 25.47
CA GLY A 192 -1.34 6.64 26.62
C GLY A 192 -1.32 5.16 26.23
N LEU A 193 -1.17 4.80 24.97
CA LEU A 193 -1.02 3.43 24.52
C LEU A 193 0.40 2.91 24.79
N LYS A 194 0.51 1.60 24.99
CA LYS A 194 1.81 0.91 25.06
C LYS A 194 2.30 0.64 23.64
N VAL A 195 3.46 1.21 23.30
CA VAL A 195 4.01 1.10 21.93
C VAL A 195 5.45 0.58 21.98
N PHE A 196 5.66 -0.55 21.37
CA PHE A 196 6.92 -1.30 21.27
C PHE A 196 7.44 -1.20 19.84
N ALA A 197 7.94 -0.04 19.45
CA ALA A 197 8.38 0.25 18.10
C ALA A 197 9.43 1.35 18.10
N ASP A 198 10.45 1.20 17.24
CA ASP A 198 11.54 2.15 17.02
C ASP A 198 12.11 1.89 15.61
N SER A 199 12.02 2.86 14.71
CA SER A 199 12.50 2.71 13.31
C SER A 199 14.02 2.51 13.22
N GLN A 200 14.75 2.83 14.28
CA GLN A 200 16.22 2.70 14.35
C GLN A 200 16.67 1.48 15.16
N ALA A 201 15.72 0.60 15.57
CA ALA A 201 16.07 -0.57 16.34
C ALA A 201 17.01 -1.51 15.57
N SER A 202 18.06 -2.00 16.24
CA SER A 202 18.84 -3.12 15.70
C SER A 202 17.98 -4.40 15.76
N PRO A 203 18.35 -5.46 14.99
CA PRO A 203 17.63 -6.75 15.06
C PRO A 203 17.48 -7.29 16.48
N GLU A 204 18.51 -7.15 17.32
CA GLU A 204 18.48 -7.60 18.72
C GLU A 204 17.53 -6.73 19.59
N MET A 205 17.45 -5.43 19.29
CA MET A 205 16.52 -4.53 19.97
C MET A 205 15.08 -4.79 19.54
N GLU A 206 14.86 -5.03 18.26
CA GLU A 206 13.53 -5.37 17.72
C GLU A 206 13.02 -6.67 18.32
N GLU A 207 13.87 -7.73 18.40
CA GLU A 207 13.50 -8.97 19.09
C GLU A 207 13.13 -8.73 20.54
N LYS A 208 13.88 -7.87 21.25
CA LYS A 208 13.57 -7.51 22.63
C LYS A 208 12.22 -6.78 22.75
N LEU A 209 11.94 -5.82 21.87
CA LEU A 209 10.65 -5.11 21.84
C LEU A 209 9.49 -6.08 21.57
N ALA A 210 9.67 -7.05 20.68
CA ALA A 210 8.70 -8.10 20.41
C ALA A 210 8.44 -8.99 21.64
N GLN A 211 9.50 -9.36 22.38
CA GLN A 211 9.37 -10.11 23.64
C GLN A 211 8.64 -9.31 24.70
N GLU A 212 8.97 -8.02 24.87
CA GLU A 212 8.30 -7.13 25.82
C GLU A 212 6.81 -6.94 25.45
N PHE A 213 6.49 -6.78 24.18
CA PHE A 213 5.12 -6.72 23.68
C PHE A 213 4.34 -8.00 24.01
N LEU A 214 4.88 -9.18 23.70
CA LEU A 214 4.23 -10.46 24.00
C LEU A 214 4.08 -10.73 25.51
N ALA A 215 4.91 -10.10 26.36
CA ALA A 215 4.80 -10.18 27.81
C ALA A 215 3.63 -9.36 28.40
N GLU A 216 2.94 -8.54 27.60
CA GLU A 216 1.77 -7.74 28.01
C GLU A 216 0.50 -8.58 28.26
N ASN A 217 0.60 -9.89 28.23
CA ASN A 217 -0.51 -10.84 28.40
C ASN A 217 -1.66 -10.61 27.41
N ILE A 218 -1.34 -10.38 26.14
CA ILE A 218 -2.27 -10.18 25.04
C ILE A 218 -3.25 -11.35 24.95
N GLU A 219 -4.55 -11.07 24.86
CA GLU A 219 -5.59 -12.09 24.69
C GLU A 219 -5.90 -12.36 23.21
N TYR A 220 -5.84 -11.31 22.38
CA TYR A 220 -6.06 -11.41 20.94
C TYR A 220 -5.01 -10.60 20.20
N LEU A 221 -4.43 -11.18 19.15
CA LEU A 221 -3.36 -10.59 18.37
C LEU A 221 -3.82 -10.40 16.92
N LEU A 222 -3.71 -9.19 16.40
CA LEU A 222 -3.81 -8.89 14.98
C LEU A 222 -2.39 -8.72 14.45
N ASP A 223 -1.95 -9.62 13.58
CA ASP A 223 -0.56 -9.76 13.15
C ASP A 223 -0.42 -9.60 11.63
N ASP A 224 0.69 -9.03 11.22
CA ASP A 224 1.14 -8.96 9.84
C ASP A 224 2.46 -9.72 9.68
N GLY A 225 2.50 -10.67 8.73
CA GLY A 225 3.68 -11.51 8.50
C GLY A 225 3.83 -12.68 9.46
N SER A 226 2.93 -12.87 10.38
CA SER A 226 2.88 -13.95 11.38
C SER A 226 4.11 -14.09 12.29
N HIS A 227 4.93 -13.04 12.38
CA HIS A 227 6.15 -13.06 13.18
C HIS A 227 5.82 -13.23 14.67
N LEU A 228 4.89 -12.44 15.19
CA LEU A 228 4.51 -12.46 16.59
C LEU A 228 3.68 -13.70 16.94
N ILE A 229 2.81 -14.16 16.01
CA ILE A 229 2.10 -15.44 16.16
C ILE A 229 3.10 -16.57 16.37
N ARG A 230 4.11 -16.70 15.51
CA ARG A 230 5.12 -17.77 15.59
C ARG A 230 6.02 -17.60 16.81
N MET A 231 6.45 -16.38 17.13
CA MET A 231 7.25 -16.10 18.33
C MET A 231 6.51 -16.45 19.62
N ALA A 232 5.20 -16.19 19.68
CA ALA A 232 4.37 -16.55 20.83
C ALA A 232 4.33 -18.07 21.09
N HIS A 233 4.58 -18.91 20.08
CA HIS A 233 4.66 -20.37 20.21
C HIS A 233 6.07 -20.87 20.58
N ASP A 234 7.07 -19.99 20.65
CA ASP A 234 8.42 -20.36 21.10
C ASP A 234 8.60 -20.05 22.60
N PRO A 235 8.63 -21.08 23.46
CA PRO A 235 8.78 -20.85 24.91
C PRO A 235 10.16 -20.30 25.29
N GLY A 236 11.15 -20.34 24.39
CA GLY A 236 12.46 -19.73 24.57
C GLY A 236 12.43 -18.21 24.37
N LEU A 237 11.56 -17.73 23.49
CA LEU A 237 11.43 -16.31 23.15
C LEU A 237 10.28 -15.63 23.92
N ALA A 238 9.14 -16.30 24.06
CA ALA A 238 7.94 -15.74 24.70
C ALA A 238 7.29 -16.74 25.69
N PRO A 239 7.92 -17.04 26.85
CA PRO A 239 7.54 -18.14 27.75
C PRO A 239 6.13 -18.05 28.34
N THR A 240 5.53 -16.86 28.37
CA THR A 240 4.21 -16.63 28.96
C THR A 240 3.12 -16.28 27.97
N ALA A 241 3.46 -16.02 26.71
CA ALA A 241 2.51 -15.50 25.70
C ALA A 241 1.27 -16.41 25.56
N LEU A 242 1.45 -17.71 25.35
CA LEU A 242 0.34 -18.65 25.17
C LEU A 242 -0.53 -18.86 26.42
N THR A 243 -0.12 -18.37 27.58
CA THR A 243 -0.97 -18.47 28.80
C THR A 243 -2.15 -17.51 28.76
N ALA A 244 -2.03 -16.41 28.05
CA ALA A 244 -3.07 -15.40 27.90
C ALA A 244 -3.71 -15.40 26.52
N LEU A 245 -2.91 -15.71 25.47
CA LEU A 245 -3.33 -15.61 24.06
C LEU A 245 -4.41 -16.65 23.73
N ARG A 246 -5.59 -16.18 23.33
CA ARG A 246 -6.77 -16.98 23.01
C ARG A 246 -6.99 -17.16 21.53
N GLY A 247 -6.44 -16.26 20.71
CA GLY A 247 -6.54 -16.33 19.27
C GLY A 247 -5.82 -15.18 18.58
N ALA A 248 -5.59 -15.33 17.28
CA ALA A 248 -4.96 -14.33 16.45
C ALA A 248 -5.64 -14.22 15.08
N ALA A 249 -5.35 -13.13 14.35
CA ALA A 249 -5.70 -12.97 12.96
C ALA A 249 -4.46 -12.55 12.17
N GLU A 250 -4.28 -13.15 10.98
CA GLU A 250 -3.14 -12.88 10.11
C GLU A 250 -3.59 -12.14 8.85
N GLU A 251 -2.96 -10.97 8.60
CA GLU A 251 -3.38 -10.03 7.56
C GLU A 251 -2.83 -10.33 6.17
N THR A 252 -1.68 -11.01 6.06
CA THR A 252 -0.92 -11.07 4.81
C THR A 252 -0.78 -12.46 4.21
N THR A 253 -0.62 -12.49 2.88
CA THR A 253 -0.33 -13.76 2.17
C THR A 253 1.01 -14.35 2.61
N SER A 254 2.02 -13.49 2.83
CA SER A 254 3.36 -13.89 3.29
C SER A 254 3.32 -14.52 4.69
N GLY A 255 2.50 -13.99 5.58
CA GLY A 255 2.32 -14.53 6.93
C GLY A 255 1.50 -15.82 6.96
N LEU A 256 0.49 -15.97 6.10
CA LEU A 256 -0.30 -17.21 6.05
C LEU A 256 0.49 -18.42 5.53
N ARG A 257 1.45 -18.21 4.62
CA ARG A 257 2.23 -19.33 4.05
C ARG A 257 2.93 -20.18 5.11
N PRO A 258 3.75 -19.61 6.02
CA PRO A 258 4.38 -20.39 7.07
C PRO A 258 3.34 -20.99 8.03
N LEU A 259 2.23 -20.30 8.32
CA LEU A 259 1.21 -20.79 9.25
C LEU A 259 0.48 -22.02 8.76
N ARG A 260 0.37 -22.27 7.44
CA ARG A 260 -0.29 -23.47 6.87
C ARG A 260 0.34 -24.79 7.32
N HIS A 261 1.60 -24.77 7.75
CA HIS A 261 2.35 -25.95 8.20
C HIS A 261 2.90 -25.80 9.62
N PHE A 262 2.61 -24.67 10.27
CA PHE A 262 3.07 -24.38 11.62
C PHE A 262 2.14 -25.05 12.66
N PRO A 263 2.68 -25.66 13.73
CA PRO A 263 1.88 -26.29 14.78
C PRO A 263 1.23 -25.23 15.69
N LEU A 264 0.12 -24.68 15.27
CA LEU A 264 -0.64 -23.69 16.05
C LEU A 264 -1.28 -24.32 17.27
N SER A 265 -1.16 -23.67 18.44
CA SER A 265 -1.78 -24.04 19.72
C SER A 265 -3.02 -23.19 20.06
N ILE A 266 -3.36 -22.25 19.19
CA ILE A 266 -4.51 -21.34 19.29
C ILE A 266 -5.23 -21.28 17.94
N PRO A 267 -6.51 -20.87 17.90
CA PRO A 267 -7.17 -20.56 16.65
C PRO A 267 -6.57 -19.28 16.03
N VAL A 268 -6.31 -19.31 14.72
CA VAL A 268 -5.85 -18.17 13.93
C VAL A 268 -6.78 -17.96 12.76
N ILE A 269 -7.32 -16.77 12.59
CA ILE A 269 -8.18 -16.42 11.44
C ILE A 269 -7.30 -15.92 10.29
N ALA A 270 -7.43 -16.54 9.12
CA ALA A 270 -6.78 -16.12 7.88
C ALA A 270 -7.50 -14.91 7.28
N SER A 271 -7.28 -13.73 7.83
CA SER A 271 -7.90 -12.47 7.39
C SER A 271 -7.53 -12.12 5.96
N ASN A 272 -6.28 -12.41 5.54
CA ASN A 272 -5.85 -12.20 4.15
C ASN A 272 -6.72 -12.92 3.12
N ASP A 273 -7.23 -14.13 3.46
CA ASP A 273 -7.98 -14.95 2.52
C ASP A 273 -9.45 -14.47 2.37
N ALA A 274 -9.89 -13.49 3.15
CA ALA A 274 -11.16 -12.81 2.96
C ALA A 274 -11.19 -12.07 1.62
N ARG A 275 -12.29 -12.19 0.85
CA ARG A 275 -12.41 -11.58 -0.48
C ARG A 275 -12.45 -10.06 -0.44
N SER A 276 -13.06 -9.48 0.60
CA SER A 276 -13.08 -8.02 0.81
C SER A 276 -11.72 -7.45 1.19
N LYS A 277 -10.73 -8.30 1.54
CA LYS A 277 -9.32 -7.91 1.69
C LYS A 277 -8.55 -8.15 0.40
N THR A 278 -8.42 -9.38 -0.04
CA THR A 278 -7.45 -9.76 -1.08
C THR A 278 -7.80 -9.19 -2.47
N LEU A 279 -9.09 -9.04 -2.81
CA LEU A 279 -9.49 -8.47 -4.11
C LEU A 279 -9.20 -6.97 -4.21
N PHE A 280 -9.10 -6.25 -3.09
CA PHE A 280 -8.95 -4.80 -3.07
C PHE A 280 -7.57 -4.37 -2.60
N ASP A 281 -7.12 -4.84 -1.45
CA ASP A 281 -5.86 -4.46 -0.86
C ASP A 281 -4.67 -4.87 -1.75
N ASN A 282 -4.58 -6.13 -2.08
CA ASN A 282 -3.45 -6.64 -2.83
C ASN A 282 -3.42 -6.12 -4.28
N ALA A 283 -4.59 -5.94 -4.94
CA ALA A 283 -4.64 -5.55 -6.35
C ALA A 283 -4.69 -4.03 -6.56
N TYR A 284 -5.57 -3.32 -5.84
CA TYR A 284 -5.73 -1.87 -6.04
C TYR A 284 -4.82 -1.08 -5.11
N GLY A 285 -4.80 -1.42 -3.81
CA GLY A 285 -4.01 -0.73 -2.81
C GLY A 285 -2.53 -0.79 -3.11
N THR A 286 -1.95 -1.99 -3.10
CA THR A 286 -0.52 -2.19 -3.33
C THR A 286 -0.09 -1.76 -4.73
N GLY A 287 -0.92 -2.01 -5.75
CA GLY A 287 -0.63 -1.55 -7.11
C GLY A 287 -0.50 -0.02 -7.20
N GLN A 288 -1.43 0.74 -6.63
CA GLN A 288 -1.38 2.20 -6.59
C GLN A 288 -0.20 2.69 -5.75
N SER A 289 -0.10 2.24 -4.49
CA SER A 289 0.90 2.74 -3.54
C SER A 289 2.33 2.48 -4.01
N CYS A 290 2.63 1.30 -4.56
CA CYS A 290 3.95 1.01 -5.13
C CYS A 290 4.30 1.95 -6.27
N TRP A 291 3.39 2.15 -7.23
CA TRP A 291 3.71 3.01 -8.37
C TRP A 291 3.78 4.49 -8.03
N THR A 292 2.93 5.01 -7.15
CA THR A 292 3.04 6.40 -6.70
C THR A 292 4.36 6.62 -5.95
N THR A 293 4.76 5.69 -5.09
CA THR A 293 6.04 5.76 -4.37
C THR A 293 7.25 5.64 -5.31
N VAL A 294 7.23 4.69 -6.26
CA VAL A 294 8.30 4.60 -7.28
C VAL A 294 8.45 5.91 -8.03
N LEU A 295 7.34 6.52 -8.47
CA LEU A 295 7.37 7.80 -9.17
C LEU A 295 7.97 8.92 -8.30
N ASP A 296 7.61 8.99 -7.03
CA ASP A 296 8.14 10.00 -6.10
C ASP A 296 9.65 9.86 -5.87
N ILE A 297 10.15 8.62 -5.84
CA ILE A 297 11.59 8.35 -5.68
C ILE A 297 12.40 8.67 -6.94
N ILE A 298 11.91 8.23 -8.10
CA ILE A 298 12.70 8.37 -9.36
C ILE A 298 12.56 9.76 -10.01
N ASP A 299 11.61 10.55 -9.58
CA ASP A 299 11.32 11.90 -10.09
C ASP A 299 10.88 12.84 -8.95
N PRO A 300 11.74 13.07 -7.94
CA PRO A 300 11.37 13.87 -6.76
C PRO A 300 11.01 15.33 -7.09
N ASP A 301 11.58 15.86 -8.16
CA ASP A 301 11.36 17.25 -8.59
C ASP A 301 10.10 17.43 -9.47
N GLY A 302 9.40 16.35 -9.81
CA GLY A 302 8.21 16.43 -10.66
C GLY A 302 8.48 16.85 -12.10
N LEU A 303 9.66 16.53 -12.65
CA LEU A 303 10.07 16.89 -14.01
C LEU A 303 9.57 15.91 -15.07
N GLY A 304 9.04 14.76 -14.63
CA GLY A 304 8.50 13.69 -15.46
C GLY A 304 9.28 12.41 -15.34
N ALA A 305 8.66 11.43 -14.66
CA ALA A 305 9.22 10.10 -14.55
C ALA A 305 9.31 9.43 -15.93
N PRO A 306 10.41 8.77 -16.28
CA PRO A 306 10.63 8.18 -17.60
C PRO A 306 9.90 6.85 -17.80
N ILE A 307 8.66 6.74 -17.32
CA ILE A 307 7.86 5.51 -17.40
C ILE A 307 7.20 5.31 -18.77
N PRO A 308 6.65 6.36 -19.43
CA PRO A 308 6.05 6.18 -20.75
C PRO A 308 7.03 5.57 -21.76
N GLY A 309 6.66 4.43 -22.34
CA GLY A 309 7.48 3.67 -23.27
C GLY A 309 8.61 2.82 -22.65
N MET A 310 8.86 2.94 -21.33
CA MET A 310 9.83 2.10 -20.61
C MET A 310 9.40 0.63 -20.67
N ARG A 311 10.35 -0.27 -20.81
CA ARG A 311 10.13 -1.71 -20.65
C ARG A 311 10.17 -2.06 -19.17
N VAL A 312 9.05 -2.53 -18.66
CA VAL A 312 8.88 -2.90 -17.25
C VAL A 312 8.62 -4.40 -17.15
N GLY A 313 9.44 -5.10 -16.38
CA GLY A 313 9.22 -6.49 -16.01
C GLY A 313 8.51 -6.57 -14.65
N ILE A 314 7.37 -7.27 -14.61
CA ILE A 314 6.68 -7.60 -13.35
C ILE A 314 6.83 -9.10 -13.13
N ILE A 315 7.45 -9.47 -12.01
CA ILE A 315 7.64 -10.87 -11.60
C ILE A 315 6.51 -11.24 -10.63
N GLY A 316 5.77 -12.28 -10.99
CA GLY A 316 4.53 -12.69 -10.32
C GLY A 316 3.28 -12.03 -10.89
N TYR A 317 2.20 -12.85 -11.05
CA TYR A 317 0.90 -12.38 -11.49
C TYR A 317 -0.22 -12.84 -10.55
N GLY A 318 0.09 -12.85 -9.23
CA GLY A 318 -0.89 -12.85 -8.16
C GLY A 318 -1.64 -11.51 -8.09
N ASP A 319 -2.41 -11.28 -7.04
CA ASP A 319 -3.23 -10.06 -6.97
C ASP A 319 -2.37 -8.78 -6.94
N VAL A 320 -1.24 -8.78 -6.21
CA VAL A 320 -0.28 -7.67 -6.22
C VAL A 320 0.29 -7.45 -7.63
N GLY A 321 0.77 -8.51 -8.28
CA GLY A 321 1.36 -8.42 -9.62
C GLY A 321 0.36 -7.95 -10.67
N LYS A 322 -0.92 -8.37 -10.60
CA LYS A 322 -2.01 -7.86 -11.45
C LYS A 322 -2.19 -6.35 -11.29
N GLY A 323 -2.19 -5.87 -10.04
CA GLY A 323 -2.26 -4.45 -9.72
C GLY A 323 -1.07 -3.70 -10.30
N CYS A 324 0.15 -4.12 -9.98
CA CYS A 324 1.37 -3.48 -10.46
C CYS A 324 1.45 -3.43 -12.00
N ALA A 325 1.10 -4.52 -12.68
CA ALA A 325 1.09 -4.56 -14.15
C ALA A 325 0.06 -3.60 -14.77
N ARG A 326 -1.14 -3.51 -14.15
CA ARG A 326 -2.21 -2.59 -14.59
C ARG A 326 -1.78 -1.14 -14.46
N PHE A 327 -1.26 -0.74 -13.30
CA PHE A 327 -0.83 0.64 -13.05
C PHE A 327 0.40 1.01 -13.89
N ALA A 328 1.38 0.10 -14.08
CA ALA A 328 2.49 0.32 -15.00
C ALA A 328 2.01 0.61 -16.42
N ARG A 329 1.05 -0.17 -16.91
CA ARG A 329 0.45 0.04 -18.24
C ARG A 329 -0.30 1.38 -18.32
N ALA A 330 -1.03 1.76 -17.27
CA ALA A 330 -1.72 3.05 -17.20
C ALA A 330 -0.74 4.23 -17.27
N LEU A 331 0.45 4.08 -16.67
CA LEU A 331 1.56 5.05 -16.77
C LEU A 331 2.28 5.03 -18.13
N GLY A 332 1.81 4.23 -19.10
CA GLY A 332 2.36 4.16 -20.44
C GLY A 332 3.57 3.23 -20.60
N ALA A 333 3.87 2.37 -19.60
CA ALA A 333 4.94 1.37 -19.71
C ALA A 333 4.60 0.25 -20.70
N ARG A 334 5.64 -0.37 -21.25
CA ARG A 334 5.57 -1.64 -22.00
C ARG A 334 5.83 -2.79 -21.03
N VAL A 335 4.74 -3.38 -20.54
CA VAL A 335 4.80 -4.37 -19.47
C VAL A 335 5.01 -5.77 -20.02
N SER A 336 5.98 -6.49 -19.46
CA SER A 336 6.15 -7.95 -19.57
C SER A 336 5.97 -8.59 -18.21
N VAL A 337 5.20 -9.68 -18.15
CA VAL A 337 4.95 -10.45 -16.93
C VAL A 337 5.80 -11.71 -16.97
N VAL A 338 6.46 -12.01 -15.84
CA VAL A 338 7.16 -13.27 -15.58
C VAL A 338 6.33 -14.03 -14.55
N GLU A 339 5.80 -15.20 -14.92
CA GLU A 339 4.95 -16.02 -14.04
C GLU A 339 5.22 -17.50 -14.26
N LEU A 340 5.34 -18.24 -13.16
CA LEU A 340 5.61 -19.69 -13.18
C LEU A 340 4.33 -20.53 -13.18
N ASP A 341 3.26 -20.02 -12.57
CA ASP A 341 1.96 -20.67 -12.55
C ASP A 341 1.29 -20.53 -13.94
N PRO A 342 1.01 -21.64 -14.63
CA PRO A 342 0.48 -21.58 -16.00
C PRO A 342 -0.91 -20.95 -16.09
N ASP A 343 -1.75 -21.05 -15.07
CA ASP A 343 -3.09 -20.44 -15.05
C ASP A 343 -2.98 -18.92 -14.92
N ARG A 344 -2.10 -18.43 -14.04
CA ARG A 344 -1.82 -17.01 -13.87
C ARG A 344 -1.11 -16.41 -15.09
N ALA A 345 -0.16 -17.16 -15.68
CA ALA A 345 0.51 -16.76 -16.91
C ALA A 345 -0.49 -16.63 -18.07
N LEU A 346 -1.42 -17.59 -18.20
CA LEU A 346 -2.49 -17.52 -19.17
C LEU A 346 -3.42 -16.32 -18.91
N GLN A 347 -3.78 -16.07 -17.65
CA GLN A 347 -4.57 -14.90 -17.28
C GLN A 347 -3.85 -13.60 -17.68
N ALA A 348 -2.56 -13.43 -17.36
CA ALA A 348 -1.77 -12.27 -17.76
C ALA A 348 -1.83 -12.02 -19.27
N ARG A 349 -1.73 -13.09 -20.08
CA ARG A 349 -1.85 -13.01 -21.53
C ARG A 349 -3.25 -12.58 -21.98
N MET A 350 -4.31 -13.10 -21.35
CA MET A 350 -5.69 -12.69 -21.65
C MET A 350 -5.97 -11.24 -21.23
N ASP A 351 -5.32 -10.74 -20.18
CA ASP A 351 -5.38 -9.35 -19.74
C ASP A 351 -4.55 -8.40 -20.67
N GLY A 352 -3.93 -8.96 -21.73
CA GLY A 352 -3.23 -8.23 -22.77
C GLY A 352 -1.78 -7.90 -22.47
N PHE A 353 -1.15 -8.60 -21.54
CA PHE A 353 0.28 -8.46 -21.24
C PHE A 353 1.13 -9.45 -22.05
N THR A 354 2.38 -9.07 -22.34
CA THR A 354 3.39 -10.01 -22.79
C THR A 354 3.78 -10.90 -21.62
N VAL A 355 3.80 -12.22 -21.84
CA VAL A 355 4.31 -13.18 -20.87
C VAL A 355 5.57 -13.81 -21.44
N ALA A 356 6.67 -13.77 -20.67
CA ALA A 356 7.97 -14.28 -21.10
C ALA A 356 8.78 -14.77 -19.88
N ALA A 357 9.84 -15.52 -20.11
CA ALA A 357 10.74 -15.97 -19.06
C ALA A 357 11.63 -14.81 -18.55
N LEU A 358 12.14 -14.92 -17.32
CA LEU A 358 12.94 -13.86 -16.69
C LEU A 358 14.22 -13.55 -17.49
N ASP A 359 14.86 -14.55 -18.05
CA ASP A 359 16.04 -14.43 -18.88
C ASP A 359 15.81 -13.73 -20.22
N GLU A 360 14.55 -13.71 -20.72
CA GLU A 360 14.14 -12.94 -21.87
C GLU A 360 13.77 -11.49 -21.50
N VAL A 361 13.20 -11.27 -20.30
CA VAL A 361 12.72 -9.96 -19.84
C VAL A 361 13.87 -9.10 -19.31
N ALA A 362 14.70 -9.65 -18.42
CA ALA A 362 15.74 -8.91 -17.71
C ALA A 362 16.71 -8.16 -18.63
N PRO A 363 17.23 -8.73 -19.75
CA PRO A 363 18.19 -8.02 -20.61
C PRO A 363 17.66 -6.71 -21.23
N THR A 364 16.36 -6.49 -21.20
CA THR A 364 15.74 -5.33 -21.86
C THR A 364 14.93 -4.46 -20.91
N ALA A 365 14.76 -4.85 -19.65
CA ALA A 365 13.96 -4.13 -18.67
C ALA A 365 14.67 -2.85 -18.20
N GLY A 366 14.00 -1.71 -18.31
CA GLY A 366 14.42 -0.47 -17.67
C GLY A 366 14.02 -0.43 -16.18
N LEU A 367 12.99 -1.20 -15.81
CA LEU A 367 12.57 -1.43 -14.44
C LEU A 367 12.14 -2.89 -14.28
N LEU A 368 12.61 -3.54 -13.22
CA LEU A 368 12.20 -4.89 -12.82
C LEU A 368 11.61 -4.82 -11.41
N MET A 369 10.35 -5.25 -11.26
CA MET A 369 9.61 -5.23 -10.00
C MET A 369 9.20 -6.65 -9.63
N SER A 370 9.60 -7.13 -8.45
CA SER A 370 9.05 -8.36 -7.89
C SER A 370 7.74 -8.08 -7.14
N ALA A 371 6.77 -8.96 -7.30
CA ALA A 371 5.45 -8.92 -6.68
C ALA A 371 5.01 -10.33 -6.24
N THR A 372 5.97 -11.13 -5.76
CA THR A 372 5.75 -12.55 -5.48
C THR A 372 5.57 -12.85 -3.99
N GLY A 373 6.22 -12.08 -3.13
CA GLY A 373 6.38 -12.41 -1.72
C GLY A 373 7.17 -13.71 -1.50
N GLU A 374 8.14 -14.03 -2.39
CA GLU A 374 9.02 -15.20 -2.30
C GLU A 374 10.47 -14.77 -2.40
N PRO A 375 11.38 -15.30 -1.57
CA PRO A 375 12.80 -15.02 -1.67
C PRO A 375 13.39 -15.39 -3.03
N SER A 376 14.47 -14.72 -3.42
CA SER A 376 15.29 -15.01 -4.61
C SER A 376 14.57 -14.96 -5.95
N THR A 377 13.48 -14.20 -6.06
CA THR A 377 12.74 -14.03 -7.32
C THR A 377 13.41 -13.09 -8.31
N ILE A 378 14.29 -12.20 -7.81
CA ILE A 378 15.26 -11.46 -8.63
C ILE A 378 16.67 -12.01 -8.31
N PRO A 379 17.08 -13.13 -8.95
CA PRO A 379 18.36 -13.76 -8.68
C PRO A 379 19.53 -12.95 -9.23
N LEU A 380 20.75 -13.26 -8.75
CA LEU A 380 21.98 -12.62 -9.23
C LEU A 380 22.10 -12.65 -10.76
N SER A 381 21.71 -13.74 -11.40
CA SER A 381 21.74 -13.87 -12.87
C SER A 381 20.84 -12.84 -13.58
N ALA A 382 19.70 -12.48 -12.98
CA ALA A 382 18.84 -11.42 -13.50
C ALA A 382 19.48 -10.03 -13.29
N LEU A 383 20.11 -9.79 -12.13
CA LEU A 383 20.87 -8.55 -11.87
C LEU A 383 22.02 -8.38 -12.87
N GLU A 384 22.74 -9.48 -13.18
CA GLU A 384 23.79 -9.50 -14.20
C GLU A 384 23.27 -9.20 -15.61
N ALA A 385 22.06 -9.65 -15.94
CA ALA A 385 21.46 -9.48 -17.25
C ALA A 385 20.86 -8.07 -17.47
N LEU A 386 20.42 -7.38 -16.40
CA LEU A 386 19.80 -6.06 -16.48
C LEU A 386 20.71 -5.03 -17.17
N PRO A 387 20.16 -4.08 -17.95
CA PRO A 387 20.90 -2.94 -18.47
C PRO A 387 21.49 -2.08 -17.37
N LYS A 388 22.56 -1.34 -17.70
CA LYS A 388 23.08 -0.29 -16.82
C LYS A 388 21.97 0.71 -16.47
N ASP A 389 21.97 1.20 -15.22
CA ASP A 389 21.01 2.16 -14.67
C ASP A 389 19.55 1.65 -14.62
N ALA A 390 19.30 0.36 -14.87
CA ALA A 390 17.98 -0.23 -14.65
C ALA A 390 17.57 -0.13 -13.18
N ILE A 391 16.27 0.01 -12.96
CA ILE A 391 15.66 0.11 -11.62
C ILE A 391 15.24 -1.28 -11.17
N VAL A 392 15.55 -1.61 -9.92
CA VAL A 392 15.10 -2.84 -9.25
C VAL A 392 14.31 -2.46 -8.02
N THR A 393 13.13 -3.04 -7.85
CA THR A 393 12.23 -2.75 -6.72
C THR A 393 11.35 -3.95 -6.38
N VAL A 394 10.76 -3.93 -5.18
CA VAL A 394 9.84 -4.96 -4.68
C VAL A 394 8.53 -4.32 -4.28
N ALA A 395 7.42 -4.93 -4.66
CA ALA A 395 6.08 -4.49 -4.33
C ALA A 395 5.52 -5.29 -3.15
N GLY A 396 5.44 -4.67 -1.97
CA GLY A 396 4.81 -5.25 -0.79
C GLY A 396 5.37 -6.62 -0.36
N GLY A 397 6.63 -6.87 -0.58
CA GLY A 397 7.22 -8.18 -0.56
C GLY A 397 7.79 -8.65 0.78
N VAL A 398 8.67 -9.62 0.70
CA VAL A 398 9.43 -10.15 1.84
C VAL A 398 10.92 -9.83 1.66
N VAL A 399 11.64 -9.83 2.77
CA VAL A 399 13.11 -9.68 2.75
C VAL A 399 13.73 -10.78 1.89
N GLY A 400 14.69 -10.39 1.02
CA GLY A 400 15.44 -11.32 0.19
C GLY A 400 14.80 -11.71 -1.14
N GLU A 401 13.75 -11.02 -1.60
CA GLU A 401 13.25 -11.19 -2.98
C GLU A 401 14.33 -10.82 -4.02
N VAL A 402 15.17 -9.84 -3.72
CA VAL A 402 16.35 -9.50 -4.50
C VAL A 402 17.59 -10.13 -3.86
N GLU A 403 18.37 -10.87 -4.62
CA GLU A 403 19.61 -11.53 -4.13
C GLU A 403 20.77 -10.54 -3.93
N VAL A 404 20.57 -9.53 -3.07
CA VAL A 404 21.58 -8.50 -2.78
C VAL A 404 22.79 -9.11 -2.07
N GLU A 405 22.58 -9.97 -1.07
CA GLU A 405 23.67 -10.62 -0.33
C GLU A 405 24.53 -11.51 -1.25
N GLN A 406 23.91 -12.25 -2.16
CA GLN A 406 24.60 -13.06 -3.15
C GLN A 406 25.39 -12.19 -4.13
N ALA A 407 24.85 -11.02 -4.53
CA ALA A 407 25.57 -10.06 -5.35
C ALA A 407 26.81 -9.52 -4.61
N LEU A 408 26.67 -9.13 -3.33
CA LEU A 408 27.80 -8.69 -2.50
C LEU A 408 28.85 -9.77 -2.35
N ALA A 409 28.44 -11.02 -2.12
CA ALA A 409 29.34 -12.18 -2.05
C ALA A 409 30.06 -12.45 -3.39
N ALA A 410 29.44 -12.10 -4.52
CA ALA A 410 30.03 -12.16 -5.87
C ALA A 410 30.92 -10.94 -6.21
N GLY A 411 31.18 -10.05 -5.25
CA GLY A 411 32.07 -8.90 -5.41
C GLY A 411 31.38 -7.63 -5.92
N TRP A 412 30.03 -7.59 -5.95
CA TRP A 412 29.31 -6.35 -6.17
C TRP A 412 29.45 -5.42 -4.97
N THR A 413 29.18 -4.15 -5.16
CA THR A 413 29.21 -3.13 -4.09
C THR A 413 27.88 -2.43 -4.02
N LEU A 414 27.41 -2.18 -2.79
CA LEU A 414 26.22 -1.38 -2.51
C LEU A 414 26.65 -0.01 -2.00
N ASN A 415 26.30 1.05 -2.73
CA ASN A 415 26.57 2.42 -2.34
C ASN A 415 25.27 3.13 -2.00
N GLU A 416 25.15 3.60 -0.75
CA GLU A 416 24.00 4.33 -0.22
C GLU A 416 24.18 5.86 -0.33
N ALA A 417 25.31 6.36 -0.85
CA ALA A 417 25.50 7.77 -1.09
C ALA A 417 24.74 8.24 -2.32
N GLY A 418 23.72 9.08 -2.12
CA GLY A 418 22.89 9.56 -3.22
C GLY A 418 21.52 10.07 -2.73
N PRO A 419 20.54 10.14 -3.62
CA PRO A 419 19.17 10.46 -3.24
C PRO A 419 18.63 9.45 -2.23
N ALA A 420 17.82 9.92 -1.29
CA ALA A 420 17.11 9.05 -0.35
C ALA A 420 16.35 7.96 -1.13
N HIS A 421 16.28 6.77 -0.56
CA HIS A 421 15.56 5.62 -1.11
C HIS A 421 16.17 4.98 -2.38
N ILE A 422 17.32 5.47 -2.90
CA ILE A 422 18.03 4.86 -4.04
C ILE A 422 19.42 4.42 -3.61
N GLN A 423 19.70 3.14 -3.70
CA GLN A 423 21.02 2.57 -3.54
C GLN A 423 21.58 2.17 -4.91
N HIS A 424 22.88 2.37 -5.10
CA HIS A 424 23.57 1.95 -6.31
C HIS A 424 24.25 0.60 -6.10
N LEU A 425 23.69 -0.45 -6.72
CA LEU A 425 24.24 -1.81 -6.70
C LEU A 425 25.13 -1.97 -7.95
N SER A 426 26.45 -2.06 -7.78
CA SER A 426 27.42 -2.03 -8.87
C SER A 426 28.20 -3.33 -8.97
N ASP A 427 28.31 -3.88 -10.18
CA ASP A 427 29.09 -5.08 -10.47
C ASP A 427 30.62 -4.79 -10.47
N PRO A 428 31.49 -5.82 -10.45
CA PRO A 428 32.94 -5.65 -10.50
C PRO A 428 33.45 -4.97 -11.77
N ASN A 429 32.66 -4.90 -12.85
CA ASN A 429 33.00 -4.27 -14.12
C ASN A 429 32.54 -2.82 -14.23
N GLY A 430 31.87 -2.28 -13.19
CA GLY A 430 31.42 -0.89 -13.13
C GLY A 430 30.03 -0.65 -13.72
N LYS A 431 29.26 -1.72 -14.05
CA LYS A 431 27.83 -1.58 -14.33
C LYS A 431 27.10 -1.31 -13.02
N SER A 432 26.28 -0.27 -12.96
CA SER A 432 25.48 0.09 -11.78
C SER A 432 23.98 -0.06 -12.08
N LEU A 433 23.24 -0.57 -11.10
CA LEU A 433 21.78 -0.63 -11.05
C LEU A 433 21.27 0.31 -9.96
N ARG A 434 20.05 0.78 -10.11
CA ARG A 434 19.34 1.56 -9.07
C ARG A 434 18.43 0.62 -8.30
N LEU A 435 18.84 0.22 -7.11
CA LEU A 435 18.03 -0.56 -6.18
C LEU A 435 17.21 0.39 -5.32
N LEU A 436 15.88 0.25 -5.30
CA LEU A 436 15.02 1.05 -4.45
C LEU A 436 14.83 0.35 -3.11
N GLU A 437 14.91 1.11 -2.01
CA GLU A 437 14.69 0.65 -0.63
C GLU A 437 15.44 -0.64 -0.29
N LYS A 438 16.68 -0.75 -0.73
CA LYS A 438 17.53 -1.94 -0.48
C LYS A 438 16.91 -3.26 -0.95
N GLY A 439 15.83 -3.21 -1.75
CA GLY A 439 15.07 -4.37 -2.21
C GLY A 439 13.98 -4.81 -1.25
N GLU A 440 13.56 -3.96 -0.34
CA GLU A 440 12.40 -4.15 0.54
C GLU A 440 11.11 -3.62 -0.09
N GLY A 441 9.96 -3.85 0.55
CA GLY A 441 8.64 -3.49 0.03
C GLY A 441 8.43 -1.98 -0.07
N ILE A 442 8.48 -1.44 -1.28
CA ILE A 442 8.57 -0.01 -1.59
C ILE A 442 7.41 0.84 -1.03
N ASN A 443 6.19 0.29 -0.96
CA ASN A 443 4.98 1.04 -0.60
C ASN A 443 4.89 1.42 0.87
N TYR A 444 5.56 0.71 1.76
CA TYR A 444 5.55 0.99 3.20
C TYR A 444 6.91 1.43 3.74
N THR A 445 8.03 1.09 3.11
CA THR A 445 9.35 1.57 3.54
C THR A 445 9.63 3.01 3.12
N ALA A 446 9.12 3.43 1.97
CA ALA A 446 9.30 4.80 1.43
C ALA A 446 7.98 5.56 1.25
N GLY A 447 6.84 4.86 1.32
CA GLY A 447 5.50 5.44 1.19
C GLY A 447 4.71 5.35 2.50
N GLU A 448 3.46 5.80 2.45
CA GLU A 448 2.50 5.73 3.58
C GLU A 448 1.62 4.46 3.51
N GLY A 449 2.10 3.42 2.81
CA GLY A 449 1.36 2.18 2.60
C GLY A 449 0.16 2.33 1.66
N ASN A 450 -0.76 1.39 1.74
CA ASN A 450 -1.94 1.36 0.89
C ASN A 450 -2.93 2.49 1.22
N PRO A 451 -3.76 2.92 0.24
CA PRO A 451 -4.73 3.99 0.44
C PRO A 451 -5.68 3.76 1.61
N ILE A 452 -6.15 4.85 2.22
CA ILE A 452 -6.94 4.81 3.46
C ILE A 452 -8.19 3.93 3.31
N GLU A 453 -8.93 4.05 2.21
CA GLU A 453 -10.17 3.28 2.00
C GLU A 453 -9.90 1.79 1.81
N ILE A 454 -8.74 1.46 1.32
CA ILE A 454 -8.29 0.07 1.19
C ILE A 454 -7.99 -0.49 2.58
N MET A 455 -7.23 0.25 3.38
CA MET A 455 -6.91 -0.17 4.75
C MET A 455 -8.15 -0.15 5.64
N ASP A 456 -9.11 0.74 5.40
CA ASP A 456 -10.40 0.74 6.08
C ASP A 456 -11.16 -0.59 5.86
N MET A 457 -11.16 -1.13 4.64
CA MET A 457 -11.72 -2.46 4.39
C MET A 457 -10.89 -3.57 5.03
N SER A 458 -9.56 -3.51 4.91
CA SER A 458 -8.65 -4.50 5.49
C SER A 458 -8.80 -4.58 7.00
N PHE A 459 -8.81 -3.43 7.67
CA PHE A 459 -9.04 -3.37 9.13
C PHE A 459 -10.48 -3.71 9.53
N GLY A 460 -11.45 -3.43 8.67
CA GLY A 460 -12.80 -3.97 8.82
C GLY A 460 -12.82 -5.50 8.87
N VAL A 461 -12.00 -6.16 8.04
CA VAL A 461 -11.81 -7.63 8.06
C VAL A 461 -11.08 -8.07 9.34
N GLN A 462 -10.04 -7.33 9.78
CA GLN A 462 -9.35 -7.63 11.04
C GLN A 462 -10.29 -7.52 12.24
N VAL A 463 -11.14 -6.50 12.29
CA VAL A 463 -12.16 -6.36 13.36
C VAL A 463 -13.22 -7.46 13.25
N ALA A 464 -13.58 -7.90 12.04
CA ALA A 464 -14.47 -9.04 11.86
C ALA A 464 -13.84 -10.35 12.34
N ALA A 465 -12.55 -10.57 12.08
CA ALA A 465 -11.79 -11.71 12.62
C ALA A 465 -11.71 -11.66 14.15
N LEU A 466 -11.41 -10.49 14.72
CA LEU A 466 -11.46 -10.28 16.17
C LEU A 466 -12.85 -10.57 16.73
N THR A 467 -13.92 -10.21 16.03
CA THR A 467 -15.30 -10.49 16.42
C THR A 467 -15.56 -12.00 16.50
N GLU A 468 -15.13 -12.76 15.50
CA GLU A 468 -15.24 -14.23 15.50
C GLU A 468 -14.49 -14.85 16.66
N LEU A 469 -13.28 -14.39 16.95
CA LEU A 469 -12.48 -14.85 18.07
C LEU A 469 -13.11 -14.52 19.43
N LEU A 470 -13.70 -13.31 19.57
CA LEU A 470 -14.37 -12.88 20.81
C LEU A 470 -15.66 -13.66 21.10
N LEU A 471 -16.41 -14.02 20.06
CA LEU A 471 -17.72 -14.67 20.18
C LEU A 471 -17.62 -16.20 20.14
N HIS A 472 -16.73 -16.75 19.33
CA HIS A 472 -16.67 -18.17 18.97
C HIS A 472 -15.29 -18.80 19.18
N GLY A 473 -14.28 -18.03 19.64
CA GLY A 473 -12.91 -18.51 19.76
C GLY A 473 -12.77 -19.78 20.65
N ASP A 474 -13.56 -19.89 21.71
CA ASP A 474 -13.58 -21.06 22.60
C ASP A 474 -14.18 -22.33 21.93
N GLU A 475 -14.87 -22.17 20.79
CA GLU A 475 -15.45 -23.26 19.99
C GLU A 475 -14.53 -23.71 18.85
N LEU A 476 -13.50 -22.91 18.53
CA LEU A 476 -12.55 -23.19 17.46
C LEU A 476 -11.40 -24.06 17.97
N GLU A 477 -11.11 -25.11 17.23
CA GLU A 477 -9.91 -25.92 17.49
C GLU A 477 -8.64 -25.12 17.17
N PRO A 478 -7.50 -25.36 17.85
CA PRO A 478 -6.23 -24.78 17.45
C PRO A 478 -5.90 -25.04 15.97
N GLY A 479 -5.53 -23.99 15.25
CA GLY A 479 -5.23 -24.10 13.81
C GLY A 479 -5.63 -22.88 13.01
N LEU A 480 -5.44 -22.94 11.71
CA LEU A 480 -5.78 -21.89 10.76
C LEU A 480 -7.23 -22.03 10.29
N HIS A 481 -8.02 -20.95 10.42
CA HIS A 481 -9.43 -20.88 10.06
C HIS A 481 -9.68 -19.75 9.05
N ASN A 482 -10.62 -19.96 8.15
CA ASN A 482 -11.09 -18.88 7.28
C ASN A 482 -12.12 -18.00 8.03
N LEU A 483 -12.12 -16.70 7.70
CA LEU A 483 -13.21 -15.83 8.13
C LEU A 483 -14.54 -16.33 7.53
N PRO A 484 -15.64 -16.43 8.31
CA PRO A 484 -16.94 -16.79 7.77
C PRO A 484 -17.37 -15.85 6.64
N ILE A 485 -17.88 -16.42 5.55
CA ILE A 485 -18.29 -15.66 4.34
C ILE A 485 -19.31 -14.54 4.65
N GLN A 486 -20.17 -14.74 5.67
CA GLN A 486 -21.14 -13.76 6.11
C GLN A 486 -20.46 -12.55 6.74
N ALA A 487 -19.38 -12.76 7.51
CA ALA A 487 -18.59 -11.69 8.11
C ALA A 487 -17.82 -10.91 7.03
N ASP A 488 -17.19 -11.61 6.07
CA ASP A 488 -16.53 -11.00 4.92
C ASP A 488 -17.52 -10.16 4.06
N ASN A 489 -18.68 -10.72 3.72
CA ASN A 489 -19.72 -9.99 2.97
C ASN A 489 -20.25 -8.76 3.71
N ALA A 490 -20.29 -8.80 5.05
CA ALA A 490 -20.72 -7.65 5.85
C ALA A 490 -19.72 -6.49 5.77
N VAL A 491 -18.43 -6.76 5.70
CA VAL A 491 -17.40 -5.74 5.48
C VAL A 491 -17.55 -5.12 4.09
N ALA A 492 -17.69 -5.95 3.04
CA ALA A 492 -17.90 -5.45 1.68
C ALA A 492 -19.17 -4.59 1.57
N GLN A 493 -20.27 -5.00 2.24
CA GLN A 493 -21.51 -4.22 2.27
C GLN A 493 -21.33 -2.87 2.98
N ALA A 494 -20.62 -2.86 4.12
CA ALA A 494 -20.32 -1.62 4.83
C ALA A 494 -19.49 -0.65 3.97
N ALA A 495 -18.52 -1.16 3.21
CA ALA A 495 -17.74 -0.35 2.26
C ALA A 495 -18.63 0.23 1.14
N LEU A 496 -19.53 -0.58 0.56
CA LEU A 496 -20.48 -0.10 -0.45
C LEU A 496 -21.42 0.97 0.11
N ASP A 497 -21.86 0.83 1.35
CA ASP A 497 -22.75 1.80 2.00
C ASP A 497 -22.01 3.10 2.34
N ALA A 498 -20.74 3.01 2.75
CA ALA A 498 -19.89 4.18 2.96
C ALA A 498 -19.68 4.99 1.65
N LEU A 499 -19.42 4.30 0.53
CA LEU A 499 -19.32 4.93 -0.79
C LEU A 499 -20.65 5.58 -1.25
N ARG A 500 -21.80 5.01 -0.89
CA ARG A 500 -23.13 5.58 -1.18
C ARG A 500 -23.46 6.75 -0.26
N GLY A 501 -23.08 6.66 1.01
CA GLY A 501 -23.29 7.72 2.02
C GLY A 501 -22.52 9.00 1.68
N ALA A 502 -21.32 8.89 1.16
CA ALA A 502 -20.55 10.02 0.64
C ALA A 502 -21.29 10.75 -0.52
N GLY A 503 -22.16 10.03 -1.26
CA GLY A 503 -23.01 10.60 -2.32
C GLY A 503 -24.36 11.16 -1.85
N ASN A 504 -24.78 10.91 -0.61
CA ASN A 504 -26.12 11.23 -0.10
C ASN A 504 -26.12 12.13 1.14
N ALA A 505 -24.97 12.59 1.62
CA ALA A 505 -24.91 13.60 2.68
C ALA A 505 -25.35 14.95 2.10
N GLN A 506 -26.64 15.17 2.12
CA GLN A 506 -27.32 16.46 1.88
C GLN A 506 -27.42 17.26 3.16
#